data_7b89805681118f6503b9bc9f1b196121
#
_entry.id   7b89805681118f6503b9bc9f1b196121
#
_cell.length_a   1.000
_cell.length_b   1.000
_cell.length_c   1.000
_cell.angle_alpha   90.00
_cell.angle_beta   90.00
_cell.angle_gamma   90.00
#
_symmetry.space_group_name_H-M   'P 1'
#
loop_
_entity.id
_entity.type
_entity.pdbx_description
1 polymer ?
#
loop_
_entity_poly.entity_id
_entity_poly.type
_entity_poly.pdbx_seq_one_letter_code
_entity_poly.pdbx_strand_id
1 'polypeptide(L)'
;MIRTLGSREVYANRWMRVREDEVAFADGSRGIYGVVDKSDGVGLLALGADTIHLVEQYRYTQRRRRWEIPQGAWEFAPDADAAAMARGELREETGLEAGRLEKIGELAMANGFVAQRLHVFVARDLTQGPPQREKTEIDMVHREWPLAEFEAMLRGGAIDDGTTLAAYALAKLNGVL
;
A
#
# COMPACT_ATOMS: atom_id res chain seq x y z
N MET A 1 -16.23 1.62 -25.22
CA MET A 1 -15.80 0.68 -24.16
C MET A 1 -14.74 -0.25 -24.77
N ILE A 2 -13.67 -0.56 -24.05
CA ILE A 2 -12.65 -1.54 -24.49
C ILE A 2 -13.20 -2.95 -24.23
N ARG A 3 -13.03 -3.86 -25.18
CA ARG A 3 -13.47 -5.27 -25.07
C ARG A 3 -12.27 -6.18 -25.25
N THR A 4 -12.04 -7.09 -24.30
CA THR A 4 -11.01 -8.12 -24.39
C THR A 4 -11.40 -9.16 -25.45
N LEU A 5 -10.46 -9.49 -26.34
CA LEU A 5 -10.61 -10.49 -27.38
C LEU A 5 -9.88 -11.80 -27.04
N GLY A 6 -8.76 -11.70 -26.36
CA GLY A 6 -7.93 -12.79 -25.86
C GLY A 6 -7.02 -12.32 -24.76
N SER A 7 -6.47 -13.24 -23.98
CA SER A 7 -5.53 -12.95 -22.91
C SER A 7 -4.48 -14.05 -22.83
N ARG A 8 -3.23 -13.68 -22.61
CA ARG A 8 -2.15 -14.65 -22.35
C ARG A 8 -1.29 -14.18 -21.16
N GLU A 9 -0.93 -15.09 -20.28
CA GLU A 9 0.07 -14.84 -19.26
C GLU A 9 1.45 -14.77 -19.90
N VAL A 10 2.23 -13.72 -19.61
CA VAL A 10 3.57 -13.52 -20.16
C VAL A 10 4.66 -13.65 -19.10
N TYR A 11 4.31 -13.47 -17.83
CA TYR A 11 5.22 -13.66 -16.69
C TYR A 11 4.42 -13.91 -15.41
N ALA A 12 4.89 -14.82 -14.56
CA ALA A 12 4.34 -15.03 -13.23
C ALA A 12 5.43 -15.36 -12.22
N ASN A 13 5.25 -14.91 -11.00
CA ASN A 13 5.98 -15.31 -9.82
C ASN A 13 5.04 -15.32 -8.59
N ARG A 14 5.59 -15.53 -7.38
CA ARG A 14 4.76 -15.58 -6.16
C ARG A 14 4.10 -14.26 -5.79
N TRP A 15 4.56 -13.12 -6.32
CA TRP A 15 4.05 -11.79 -5.94
C TRP A 15 3.18 -11.12 -7.00
N MET A 16 3.28 -11.54 -8.26
CA MET A 16 2.52 -10.93 -9.34
C MET A 16 2.41 -11.83 -10.56
N ARG A 17 1.40 -11.56 -11.37
CA ARG A 17 1.26 -12.09 -12.74
C ARG A 17 1.21 -10.92 -13.71
N VAL A 18 1.80 -11.11 -14.86
CA VAL A 18 1.70 -10.15 -15.96
C VAL A 18 1.02 -10.85 -17.13
N ARG A 19 -0.05 -10.27 -17.63
CA ARG A 19 -0.75 -10.75 -18.80
C ARG A 19 -0.77 -9.69 -19.89
N GLU A 20 -0.87 -10.12 -21.12
CA GLU A 20 -1.14 -9.28 -22.29
C GLU A 20 -2.53 -9.65 -22.83
N ASP A 21 -3.38 -8.66 -22.91
CA ASP A 21 -4.73 -8.79 -23.44
C ASP A 21 -4.79 -8.20 -24.84
N GLU A 22 -5.27 -8.98 -25.83
CA GLU A 22 -5.72 -8.43 -27.10
C GLU A 22 -7.06 -7.72 -26.88
N VAL A 23 -7.18 -6.49 -27.36
CA VAL A 23 -8.37 -5.68 -27.13
C VAL A 23 -8.92 -5.08 -28.43
N ALA A 24 -10.25 -4.86 -28.45
CA ALA A 24 -10.91 -4.02 -29.43
C ALA A 24 -11.35 -2.72 -28.78
N PHE A 25 -11.02 -1.59 -29.38
CA PHE A 25 -11.45 -0.27 -28.97
C PHE A 25 -12.87 0.06 -29.49
N ALA A 26 -13.43 1.16 -29.00
CA ALA A 26 -14.81 1.56 -29.34
C ALA A 26 -14.99 1.89 -30.83
N ASP A 27 -13.94 2.28 -31.52
CA ASP A 27 -13.92 2.56 -32.96
C ASP A 27 -13.70 1.33 -33.84
N GLY A 28 -13.59 0.14 -33.21
CA GLY A 28 -13.34 -1.14 -33.88
C GLY A 28 -11.86 -1.46 -34.14
N SER A 29 -10.97 -0.56 -33.86
CA SER A 29 -9.52 -0.82 -33.97
C SER A 29 -9.08 -1.85 -32.92
N ARG A 30 -7.96 -2.53 -33.19
CA ARG A 30 -7.37 -3.54 -32.28
C ARG A 30 -6.07 -3.03 -31.69
N GLY A 31 -5.78 -3.49 -30.48
CA GLY A 31 -4.54 -3.20 -29.78
C GLY A 31 -4.22 -4.24 -28.73
N ILE A 32 -3.22 -3.97 -27.92
CA ILE A 32 -2.83 -4.79 -26.79
C ILE A 32 -2.88 -3.97 -25.50
N TYR A 33 -3.13 -4.65 -24.37
CA TYR A 33 -3.09 -4.06 -23.05
C TYR A 33 -2.26 -4.95 -22.13
N GLY A 34 -1.15 -4.40 -21.58
CA GLY A 34 -0.37 -5.08 -20.57
C GLY A 34 -0.99 -4.84 -19.19
N VAL A 35 -1.24 -5.89 -18.44
CA VAL A 35 -1.82 -5.83 -17.10
C VAL A 35 -0.95 -6.56 -16.09
N VAL A 36 -0.67 -5.92 -14.97
CA VAL A 36 -0.04 -6.54 -13.81
C VAL A 36 -1.12 -6.86 -12.79
N ASP A 37 -1.37 -8.14 -12.57
CA ASP A 37 -2.26 -8.64 -11.53
C ASP A 37 -1.47 -8.84 -10.23
N LYS A 38 -1.91 -8.22 -9.16
CA LYS A 38 -1.39 -8.38 -7.79
C LYS A 38 -2.55 -8.53 -6.82
N SER A 39 -2.29 -9.19 -5.70
CA SER A 39 -3.25 -9.20 -4.58
C SER A 39 -3.50 -7.78 -4.08
N ASP A 40 -4.72 -7.52 -3.65
CA ASP A 40 -5.03 -6.28 -2.94
C ASP A 40 -4.18 -6.18 -1.67
N GLY A 41 -3.89 -4.96 -1.29
CA GLY A 41 -3.06 -4.66 -0.14
C GLY A 41 -3.72 -3.70 0.84
N VAL A 42 -2.98 -3.39 1.88
CA VAL A 42 -3.39 -2.44 2.91
C VAL A 42 -2.32 -1.39 3.14
N GLY A 43 -2.72 -0.19 3.53
CA GLY A 43 -1.84 0.86 4.03
C GLY A 43 -2.44 1.45 5.30
N LEU A 44 -1.61 1.75 6.30
CA LEU A 44 -2.05 2.13 7.63
C LEU A 44 -1.48 3.50 8.04
N LEU A 45 -2.37 4.41 8.40
CA LEU A 45 -2.03 5.59 9.18
C LEU A 45 -2.13 5.21 10.67
N ALA A 46 -1.01 4.82 11.26
CA ALA A 46 -0.91 4.47 12.67
C ALA A 46 -0.66 5.74 13.48
N LEU A 47 -1.69 6.23 14.18
CA LEU A 47 -1.74 7.56 14.77
C LEU A 47 -1.74 7.52 16.29
N GLY A 48 -0.81 8.29 16.91
CA GLY A 48 -0.89 8.74 18.29
C GLY A 48 -1.78 9.99 18.44
N ALA A 49 -1.63 10.72 19.54
CA ALA A 49 -2.38 11.97 19.76
C ALA A 49 -1.97 13.06 18.75
N ASP A 50 -0.66 13.31 18.62
CA ASP A 50 -0.06 14.28 17.72
C ASP A 50 1.10 13.67 16.93
N THR A 51 1.09 12.37 16.74
CA THR A 51 2.18 11.60 16.11
C THR A 51 1.65 10.62 15.08
N ILE A 52 2.59 10.16 14.22
CA ILE A 52 2.38 9.11 13.23
C ILE A 52 3.55 8.14 13.26
N HIS A 53 3.28 6.86 13.13
CA HIS A 53 4.30 5.84 13.01
C HIS A 53 4.61 5.56 11.54
N LEU A 54 5.90 5.59 11.19
CA LEU A 54 6.40 5.31 9.86
C LEU A 54 7.42 4.19 9.91
N VAL A 55 7.61 3.55 8.78
CA VAL A 55 8.69 2.59 8.53
C VAL A 55 9.64 3.12 7.46
N GLU A 56 10.92 2.77 7.58
CA GLU A 56 11.91 3.04 6.55
C GLU A 56 12.48 1.72 6.05
N GLN A 57 12.42 1.51 4.76
CA GLN A 57 13.00 0.32 4.13
C GLN A 57 13.72 0.64 2.83
N TYR A 58 14.58 -0.28 2.38
CA TYR A 58 15.23 -0.17 1.09
C TYR A 58 14.30 -0.62 -0.03
N ARG A 59 13.85 0.31 -0.87
CA ARG A 59 13.06 0.02 -2.07
C ARG A 59 13.96 -0.27 -3.25
N TYR A 60 14.16 -1.57 -3.55
CA TYR A 60 15.06 -2.05 -4.62
C TYR A 60 14.81 -1.36 -5.97
N THR A 61 13.56 -1.17 -6.37
CA THR A 61 13.17 -0.52 -7.62
C THR A 61 13.60 0.95 -7.70
N GLN A 62 13.69 1.61 -6.54
CA GLN A 62 14.10 3.00 -6.42
C GLN A 62 15.56 3.16 -5.99
N ARG A 63 16.24 2.04 -5.64
CA ARG A 63 17.63 1.96 -5.20
C ARG A 63 17.99 2.91 -4.05
N ARG A 64 17.05 3.13 -3.13
CA ARG A 64 17.24 3.96 -1.93
C ARG A 64 16.29 3.56 -0.80
N ARG A 65 16.62 3.97 0.42
CA ARG A 65 15.73 3.87 1.57
C ARG A 65 14.66 4.95 1.49
N ARG A 66 13.45 4.61 1.99
CA ARG A 66 12.30 5.52 2.00
C ARG A 66 11.52 5.38 3.28
N TRP A 67 11.10 6.52 3.80
CA TRP A 67 10.06 6.59 4.83
C TRP A 67 8.69 6.50 4.19
N GLU A 68 7.84 5.65 4.76
CA GLU A 68 6.49 5.39 4.28
C GLU A 68 5.59 4.93 5.42
N ILE A 69 4.28 4.94 5.23
CA ILE A 69 3.36 4.31 6.16
C ILE A 69 3.54 2.79 6.14
N PRO A 70 3.26 2.06 7.24
CA PRO A 70 3.17 0.60 7.22
C PRO A 70 2.18 0.15 6.13
N GLN A 71 2.62 -0.80 5.28
CA GLN A 71 1.84 -1.25 4.14
C GLN A 71 2.32 -2.59 3.60
N GLY A 72 1.39 -3.45 3.20
CA GLY A 72 1.73 -4.72 2.59
C GLY A 72 0.55 -5.40 1.95
N ALA A 73 0.78 -6.63 1.48
CA ALA A 73 -0.23 -7.44 0.83
C ALA A 73 0.08 -8.92 1.04
N TRP A 74 -0.90 -9.72 1.43
CA TRP A 74 -0.75 -11.16 1.52
C TRP A 74 -0.78 -11.80 0.13
N GLU A 75 0.19 -12.66 -0.12
CA GLU A 75 0.37 -13.27 -1.43
C GLU A 75 -0.85 -14.11 -1.83
N PHE A 76 -1.43 -13.79 -2.98
CA PHE A 76 -2.55 -14.53 -3.59
C PHE A 76 -3.65 -15.00 -2.63
N ALA A 77 -4.03 -14.12 -1.71
CA ALA A 77 -5.14 -14.32 -0.78
C ALA A 77 -6.33 -13.40 -1.15
N PRO A 78 -7.05 -13.67 -2.27
CA PRO A 78 -8.08 -12.78 -2.78
C PRO A 78 -9.27 -12.60 -1.83
N ASP A 79 -9.49 -13.59 -0.96
CA ASP A 79 -10.59 -13.60 0.02
C ASP A 79 -10.11 -13.18 1.42
N ALA A 80 -8.88 -12.64 1.56
CA ALA A 80 -8.37 -12.22 2.86
C ALA A 80 -9.18 -11.02 3.39
N ASP A 81 -9.53 -11.08 4.66
CA ASP A 81 -10.12 -9.94 5.34
C ASP A 81 -9.09 -8.80 5.43
N ALA A 82 -9.39 -7.68 4.78
CA ALA A 82 -8.50 -6.52 4.72
C ALA A 82 -8.20 -5.95 6.13
N ALA A 83 -9.12 -6.04 7.08
CA ALA A 83 -8.88 -5.59 8.45
C ALA A 83 -7.92 -6.53 9.21
N ALA A 84 -8.04 -7.85 8.98
CA ALA A 84 -7.09 -8.83 9.53
C ALA A 84 -5.69 -8.63 8.93
N MET A 85 -5.60 -8.40 7.60
CA MET A 85 -4.35 -8.08 6.91
C MET A 85 -3.72 -6.81 7.50
N ALA A 86 -4.49 -5.73 7.66
CA ALA A 86 -4.00 -4.48 8.22
C ALA A 86 -3.44 -4.65 9.64
N ARG A 87 -4.09 -5.45 10.51
CA ARG A 87 -3.56 -5.76 11.84
C ARG A 87 -2.29 -6.61 11.79
N GLY A 88 -2.20 -7.53 10.83
CA GLY A 88 -1.01 -8.35 10.58
C GLY A 88 0.17 -7.47 10.21
N GLU A 89 0.06 -6.68 9.14
CA GLU A 89 1.11 -5.80 8.63
C GLU A 89 1.58 -4.79 9.70
N LEU A 90 0.64 -4.17 10.43
CA LEU A 90 0.99 -3.25 11.50
C LEU A 90 1.88 -3.92 12.56
N ARG A 91 1.51 -5.13 12.99
CA ARG A 91 2.28 -5.89 13.99
C ARG A 91 3.62 -6.38 13.43
N GLU A 92 3.63 -6.88 12.20
CA GLU A 92 4.83 -7.43 11.56
C GLU A 92 5.90 -6.37 11.36
N GLU A 93 5.56 -5.23 10.78
CA GLU A 93 6.51 -4.18 10.46
C GLU A 93 6.92 -3.35 11.69
N THR A 94 5.98 -3.06 12.59
CA THR A 94 6.19 -2.07 13.67
C THR A 94 6.15 -2.67 15.09
N GLY A 95 5.52 -3.82 15.27
CA GLY A 95 5.19 -4.37 16.58
C GLY A 95 3.97 -3.73 17.22
N LEU A 96 3.29 -2.79 16.56
CA LEU A 96 2.12 -2.13 17.12
C LEU A 96 0.86 -2.98 16.99
N GLU A 97 0.03 -2.93 18.02
CA GLU A 97 -1.33 -3.44 17.99
C GLU A 97 -2.32 -2.28 18.14
N ALA A 98 -3.36 -2.26 17.31
CA ALA A 98 -4.37 -1.22 17.29
C ALA A 98 -5.60 -1.63 18.10
N GLY A 99 -5.96 -0.87 19.13
CA GLY A 99 -7.24 -0.99 19.83
C GLY A 99 -8.41 -0.61 18.91
N ARG A 100 -8.22 0.40 18.08
CA ARG A 100 -9.18 0.84 17.07
C ARG A 100 -8.56 0.79 15.67
N LEU A 101 -9.29 0.20 14.72
CA LEU A 101 -8.92 0.14 13.30
C LEU A 101 -10.14 0.50 12.46
N GLU A 102 -10.00 1.53 11.64
CA GLU A 102 -11.07 2.06 10.80
C GLU A 102 -10.61 2.14 9.35
N LYS A 103 -11.40 1.55 8.43
CA LYS A 103 -11.17 1.70 6.98
C LYS A 103 -11.70 3.06 6.54
N ILE A 104 -10.84 3.88 5.96
CA ILE A 104 -11.20 5.23 5.49
C ILE A 104 -11.33 5.33 3.97
N GLY A 105 -10.96 4.30 3.22
CA GLY A 105 -11.15 4.26 1.77
C GLY A 105 -10.28 3.23 1.06
N GLU A 106 -10.25 3.38 -0.27
CA GLU A 106 -9.46 2.52 -1.18
C GLU A 106 -8.75 3.38 -2.21
N LEU A 107 -7.57 2.93 -2.62
CA LEU A 107 -6.77 3.53 -3.69
C LEU A 107 -6.61 2.52 -4.83
N ALA A 108 -6.76 2.97 -6.07
CA ALA A 108 -6.38 2.19 -7.24
C ALA A 108 -4.89 2.42 -7.53
N MET A 109 -4.09 1.37 -7.40
CA MET A 109 -2.65 1.45 -7.59
C MET A 109 -2.30 1.44 -9.08
N ALA A 110 -1.62 2.51 -9.57
CA ALA A 110 -1.18 2.63 -10.98
C ALA A 110 -2.24 2.11 -11.98
N ASN A 111 -3.48 2.61 -11.85
CA ASN A 111 -4.70 2.12 -12.49
C ASN A 111 -4.68 2.02 -14.02
N GLY A 112 -3.62 2.54 -14.67
CA GLY A 112 -3.41 2.39 -16.11
C GLY A 112 -2.91 1.01 -16.53
N PHE A 113 -2.32 0.21 -15.62
CA PHE A 113 -1.76 -1.10 -15.95
C PHE A 113 -1.68 -2.09 -14.77
N VAL A 114 -1.99 -1.68 -13.56
CA VAL A 114 -2.01 -2.55 -12.37
C VAL A 114 -3.43 -2.81 -11.93
N ALA A 115 -3.79 -4.07 -11.79
CA ALA A 115 -5.07 -4.51 -11.23
C ALA A 115 -4.89 -4.83 -9.72
N GLN A 116 -4.62 -3.81 -8.94
CA GLN A 116 -4.48 -3.88 -7.48
C GLN A 116 -5.21 -2.73 -6.82
N ARG A 117 -5.87 -3.01 -5.71
CA ARG A 117 -6.39 -1.99 -4.79
C ARG A 117 -5.59 -1.98 -3.51
N LEU A 118 -5.52 -0.84 -2.87
CA LEU A 118 -4.98 -0.68 -1.54
C LEU A 118 -6.09 -0.17 -0.61
N HIS A 119 -6.40 -0.95 0.43
CA HIS A 119 -7.34 -0.55 1.47
C HIS A 119 -6.62 0.32 2.49
N VAL A 120 -7.10 1.54 2.70
CA VAL A 120 -6.49 2.49 3.64
C VAL A 120 -7.20 2.43 4.98
N PHE A 121 -6.41 2.22 6.02
CA PHE A 121 -6.88 2.16 7.40
C PHE A 121 -6.24 3.24 8.26
N VAL A 122 -6.99 3.66 9.28
CA VAL A 122 -6.47 4.43 10.41
C VAL A 122 -6.44 3.52 11.63
N ALA A 123 -5.27 3.43 12.26
CA ALA A 123 -5.05 2.67 13.49
C ALA A 123 -4.82 3.64 14.65
N ARG A 124 -5.54 3.44 15.75
CA ARG A 124 -5.46 4.25 16.99
C ARG A 124 -5.45 3.36 18.22
N ASP A 125 -5.24 3.98 19.38
CA ASP A 125 -5.15 3.28 20.67
C ASP A 125 -4.06 2.20 20.61
N LEU A 126 -2.86 2.64 20.18
CA LEU A 126 -1.74 1.79 19.84
C LEU A 126 -1.03 1.27 21.09
N THR A 127 -0.70 -0.01 21.11
CA THR A 127 0.16 -0.63 22.12
C THR A 127 1.38 -1.23 21.46
N GLN A 128 2.57 -1.03 22.07
CA GLN A 128 3.83 -1.50 21.50
C GLN A 128 4.13 -2.92 21.98
N GLY A 129 4.40 -3.80 21.04
CA GLY A 129 4.97 -5.13 21.22
C GLY A 129 6.23 -5.32 20.36
N PRO A 130 6.82 -6.51 20.31
CA PRO A 130 7.93 -6.80 19.42
C PRO A 130 7.47 -6.95 17.98
N PRO A 131 8.18 -6.37 16.98
CA PRO A 131 7.90 -6.59 15.57
C PRO A 131 8.17 -8.06 15.16
N GLN A 132 7.47 -8.53 14.13
CA GLN A 132 7.59 -9.90 13.62
C GLN A 132 7.94 -9.89 12.12
N ARG A 133 9.00 -9.15 11.77
CA ARG A 133 9.39 -8.87 10.38
C ARG A 133 9.74 -10.12 9.59
N GLU A 134 9.40 -10.09 8.31
CA GLU A 134 9.85 -11.08 7.35
C GLU A 134 11.37 -10.97 7.09
N LYS A 135 11.95 -12.02 6.49
CA LYS A 135 13.40 -12.04 6.17
C LYS A 135 13.82 -10.92 5.21
N THR A 136 12.91 -10.47 4.37
CA THR A 136 13.11 -9.39 3.40
C THR A 136 13.06 -8.00 4.02
N GLU A 137 12.58 -7.89 5.27
CA GLU A 137 12.34 -6.66 6.01
C GLU A 137 13.23 -6.51 7.26
N ILE A 138 14.24 -7.37 7.38
CA ILE A 138 15.07 -7.47 8.57
C ILE A 138 15.82 -6.14 8.90
N ASP A 139 16.08 -5.32 7.90
CA ASP A 139 16.73 -4.02 8.01
C ASP A 139 15.75 -2.84 8.06
N MET A 140 14.44 -3.11 8.10
CA MET A 140 13.40 -2.08 8.23
C MET A 140 13.54 -1.35 9.57
N VAL A 141 13.39 -0.04 9.55
CA VAL A 141 13.39 0.83 10.74
C VAL A 141 11.98 1.34 10.97
N HIS A 142 11.48 1.16 12.17
CA HIS A 142 10.21 1.77 12.61
C HIS A 142 10.50 2.97 13.51
N ARG A 143 9.79 4.06 13.32
CA ARG A 143 9.89 5.26 14.15
C ARG A 143 8.56 6.01 14.25
N GLU A 144 8.28 6.52 15.43
CA GLU A 144 7.24 7.49 15.70
C GLU A 144 7.74 8.92 15.39
N TRP A 145 6.96 9.69 14.67
CA TRP A 145 7.26 11.05 14.27
C TRP A 145 6.16 12.01 14.74
N PRO A 146 6.51 13.24 15.19
CA PRO A 146 5.53 14.29 15.33
C PRO A 146 4.81 14.56 14.00
N LEU A 147 3.50 14.73 14.04
CA LEU A 147 2.70 14.92 12.82
C LEU A 147 3.15 16.15 12.02
N ALA A 148 3.56 17.22 12.72
CA ALA A 148 4.08 18.42 12.07
C ALA A 148 5.40 18.17 11.30
N GLU A 149 6.30 17.31 11.83
CA GLU A 149 7.53 16.91 11.14
C GLU A 149 7.23 16.02 9.93
N PHE A 150 6.33 15.05 10.08
CA PHE A 150 5.85 14.24 8.97
C PHE A 150 5.29 15.11 7.85
N GLU A 151 4.43 16.08 8.17
CA GLU A 151 3.92 17.02 7.17
C GLU A 151 5.00 17.88 6.51
N ALA A 152 6.04 18.26 7.27
CA ALA A 152 7.19 18.96 6.71
C ALA A 152 7.99 18.06 5.76
N MET A 153 8.15 16.76 6.09
CA MET A 153 8.80 15.77 5.23
C MET A 153 8.03 15.56 3.91
N LEU A 154 6.69 15.52 3.97
CA LEU A 154 5.85 15.47 2.76
C LEU A 154 6.04 16.72 1.89
N ARG A 155 5.92 17.90 2.48
CA ARG A 155 6.08 19.19 1.75
C ARG A 155 7.50 19.34 1.15
N GLY A 156 8.51 18.87 1.86
CA GLY A 156 9.91 18.93 1.44
C GLY A 156 10.34 17.82 0.47
N GLY A 157 9.48 16.83 0.19
CA GLY A 157 9.80 15.69 -0.69
C GLY A 157 10.74 14.65 -0.05
N ALA A 158 10.97 14.71 1.25
CA ALA A 158 11.70 13.66 1.96
C ALA A 158 10.89 12.35 2.04
N ILE A 159 9.56 12.48 2.09
CA ILE A 159 8.61 11.39 1.85
C ILE A 159 7.94 11.67 0.50
N ASP A 160 8.19 10.80 -0.47
CA ASP A 160 7.68 10.88 -1.83
C ASP A 160 6.98 9.57 -2.25
N ASP A 161 6.69 8.69 -1.28
CA ASP A 161 5.89 7.50 -1.51
C ASP A 161 4.44 7.87 -1.83
N GLY A 162 3.97 7.45 -3.03
CA GLY A 162 2.64 7.80 -3.52
C GLY A 162 1.51 7.25 -2.66
N THR A 163 1.69 6.08 -2.05
CA THR A 163 0.72 5.47 -1.14
C THR A 163 0.56 6.31 0.13
N THR A 164 1.67 6.70 0.74
CA THR A 164 1.70 7.55 1.94
C THR A 164 1.03 8.90 1.69
N LEU A 165 1.38 9.55 0.56
CA LEU A 165 0.77 10.83 0.16
C LEU A 165 -0.73 10.72 -0.04
N ALA A 166 -1.19 9.68 -0.77
CA ALA A 166 -2.60 9.48 -1.06
C ALA A 166 -3.41 9.12 0.20
N ALA A 167 -2.87 8.24 1.06
CA ALA A 167 -3.50 7.87 2.32
C ALA A 167 -3.64 9.08 3.26
N TYR A 168 -2.59 9.90 3.37
CA TYR A 168 -2.62 11.13 4.14
C TYR A 168 -3.67 12.14 3.60
N ALA A 169 -3.71 12.34 2.28
CA ALA A 169 -4.70 13.21 1.65
C ALA A 169 -6.13 12.71 1.93
N LEU A 170 -6.36 11.40 1.82
CA LEU A 170 -7.65 10.78 2.12
C LEU A 170 -8.06 11.00 3.59
N ALA A 171 -7.13 10.85 4.53
CA ALA A 171 -7.38 11.11 5.96
C ALA A 171 -7.74 12.57 6.24
N LYS A 172 -7.04 13.51 5.61
CA LYS A 172 -7.39 14.96 5.72
C LYS A 172 -8.77 15.26 5.16
N LEU A 173 -9.12 14.71 3.99
CA LEU A 173 -10.43 14.91 3.36
C LEU A 173 -11.58 14.31 4.17
N ASN A 174 -11.32 13.23 4.89
CA ASN A 174 -12.30 12.58 5.77
C ASN A 174 -12.35 13.19 7.19
N GLY A 175 -11.56 14.23 7.49
CA GLY A 175 -11.52 14.86 8.82
C GLY A 175 -10.95 13.95 9.92
N VAL A 176 -10.08 13.03 9.55
CA VAL A 176 -9.41 12.10 10.48
C VAL A 176 -8.15 12.73 11.07
N LEU A 177 -7.54 13.66 10.33
CA LEU A 177 -6.35 14.46 10.66
C LEU A 177 -6.62 15.95 10.50
#